data_d4cb82d43b8aac347c5c877cc32bc694
#
_entry.id   d4cb82d43b8aac347c5c877cc32bc694
#
_cell.length_a   1.000
_cell.length_b   1.000
_cell.length_c   1.000
_cell.angle_alpha   90.00
_cell.angle_beta   90.00
_cell.angle_gamma   90.00
#
_symmetry.space_group_name_H-M   'P 1'
#
loop_
_entity.id
_entity.type
_entity.pdbx_description
1 polymer ?
#
loop_
_entity_poly.entity_id
_entity_poly.type
_entity_poly.pdbx_seq_one_letter_code
_entity_poly.pdbx_strand_id
1 'polypeptide(L)'
;MNVSTEYLIELLKASSDFNQLSEGAMIGLAEALEVITVAGGAEVIREGAESDSMFILVSGRLRVSRTDKNGQRLLYNEVLPGDCVGETGMILRQARTADITSMRESQLAVLSDKAYEELIAKHPSELNRAFSQAIYRHLRHDRRVAERRRAQSFFLIPIHETVDMSVFTSQMKLNLTKYGSTEVVPVSLIDAERTVGDDGYLNLDKLEADFDYIIYQGELNLDEQLNETFEHADQVIFVADGTKSSSLTKLEESLRSRFDIALIRSHLALVYPESEVSCGDRAEWNKERKTERVYPIKLASSDDFGRLVRFLLGKAIGVVLGGGGARGFAHLGVLRAFEESNIPIDLIGGNSMGALIGACYVSGMPRESIHKEILRYSKGGMKLTFPLVALMSNKNLKGAFQEALGNLDIQRIWTPYFAAACNLTTAETLVLEEGPLWQAVLASNSPAGLFPPVVVDGQLLVDGAILENVPVQAMRQRLSTPLERRRGNGAVIAIDVDVKDAFEVNKNVTDLSSWNKLKSHFEKAHDNLPGIVDILMQVAHIGGLAQRQQTKHAADIYFEPPLSNFSIMDYKKAEEIIEVGYEYAMQQINVIKSSIQ
;
A
#
# COMPACT_ATOMS: atom_id res chain seq x y z
N MET A 1 -36.40 15.21 -1.68
CA MET A 1 -37.39 14.14 -1.90
C MET A 1 -37.71 13.50 -0.57
N ASN A 2 -38.98 13.24 -0.24
CA ASN A 2 -39.29 12.44 0.94
C ASN A 2 -38.89 10.99 0.64
N VAL A 3 -37.91 10.47 1.39
CA VAL A 3 -37.50 9.06 1.29
C VAL A 3 -38.67 8.19 1.80
N SER A 4 -39.14 7.27 0.98
CA SER A 4 -40.24 6.38 1.39
C SER A 4 -39.73 5.26 2.31
N THR A 5 -40.63 4.73 3.15
CA THR A 5 -40.29 3.59 4.02
C THR A 5 -39.88 2.36 3.18
N GLU A 6 -40.47 2.18 2.00
CA GLU A 6 -40.12 1.10 1.07
C GLU A 6 -38.65 1.24 0.61
N TYR A 7 -38.20 2.45 0.28
CA TYR A 7 -36.81 2.70 -0.08
C TYR A 7 -35.84 2.40 1.08
N LEU A 8 -36.20 2.79 2.31
CA LEU A 8 -35.40 2.45 3.49
C LEU A 8 -35.30 0.94 3.71
N ILE A 9 -36.39 0.20 3.50
CA ILE A 9 -36.38 -1.27 3.58
C ILE A 9 -35.43 -1.87 2.55
N GLU A 10 -35.47 -1.42 1.29
CA GLU A 10 -34.56 -1.90 0.26
C GLU A 10 -33.09 -1.55 0.55
N LEU A 11 -32.83 -0.36 1.09
CA LEU A 11 -31.49 0.04 1.55
C LEU A 11 -30.99 -0.86 2.67
N LEU A 12 -31.82 -1.14 3.69
CA LEU A 12 -31.50 -2.01 4.81
C LEU A 12 -31.27 -3.47 4.37
N LYS A 13 -32.06 -3.98 3.42
CA LYS A 13 -31.84 -5.31 2.81
C LYS A 13 -30.50 -5.40 2.09
N ALA A 14 -30.07 -4.32 1.46
CA ALA A 14 -28.79 -4.24 0.77
C ALA A 14 -27.61 -4.00 1.71
N SER A 15 -27.86 -3.53 2.93
CA SER A 15 -26.83 -3.26 3.94
C SER A 15 -26.25 -4.56 4.50
N SER A 16 -24.93 -4.63 4.61
CA SER A 16 -24.25 -5.75 5.28
C SER A 16 -24.52 -5.83 6.77
N ASP A 17 -25.01 -4.73 7.38
CA ASP A 17 -25.29 -4.64 8.81
C ASP A 17 -26.69 -5.17 9.16
N PHE A 18 -27.64 -5.02 8.25
CA PHE A 18 -29.05 -5.26 8.54
C PHE A 18 -29.73 -6.33 7.66
N ASN A 19 -29.04 -6.87 6.64
CA ASN A 19 -29.61 -7.83 5.68
C ASN A 19 -30.08 -9.17 6.28
N GLN A 20 -29.72 -9.46 7.54
CA GLN A 20 -30.10 -10.68 8.25
C GLN A 20 -31.33 -10.48 9.18
N LEU A 21 -31.90 -9.28 9.21
CA LEU A 21 -33.13 -9.02 9.96
C LEU A 21 -34.32 -9.72 9.30
N SER A 22 -35.25 -10.21 10.14
CA SER A 22 -36.57 -10.66 9.63
C SER A 22 -37.34 -9.48 9.02
N GLU A 23 -38.31 -9.77 8.17
CA GLU A 23 -39.13 -8.75 7.55
C GLU A 23 -39.84 -7.85 8.57
N GLY A 24 -40.33 -8.41 9.68
CA GLY A 24 -40.94 -7.66 10.76
C GLY A 24 -39.98 -6.73 11.51
N ALA A 25 -38.76 -7.18 11.79
CA ALA A 25 -37.73 -6.36 12.43
C ALA A 25 -37.24 -5.25 11.50
N MET A 26 -37.15 -5.53 10.22
CA MET A 26 -36.73 -4.59 9.19
C MET A 26 -37.75 -3.47 8.95
N ILE A 27 -39.04 -3.83 8.89
CA ILE A 27 -40.13 -2.84 8.81
C ILE A 27 -40.14 -1.98 10.07
N GLY A 28 -40.05 -2.61 11.25
CA GLY A 28 -40.01 -1.86 12.52
C GLY A 28 -38.83 -0.91 12.61
N LEU A 29 -37.65 -1.30 12.10
CA LEU A 29 -36.50 -0.42 12.03
C LEU A 29 -36.73 0.75 11.05
N ALA A 30 -37.23 0.47 9.85
CA ALA A 30 -37.50 1.49 8.84
C ALA A 30 -38.53 2.52 9.30
N GLU A 31 -39.57 2.09 10.03
CA GLU A 31 -40.61 2.98 10.59
C GLU A 31 -40.10 3.83 11.78
N ALA A 32 -39.07 3.35 12.50
CA ALA A 32 -38.46 4.08 13.62
C ALA A 32 -37.42 5.12 13.19
N LEU A 33 -37.02 5.13 11.92
CA LEU A 33 -36.02 6.04 11.38
C LEU A 33 -36.65 7.37 10.93
N GLU A 34 -36.04 8.48 11.36
CA GLU A 34 -36.38 9.82 10.88
C GLU A 34 -35.33 10.29 9.86
N VAL A 35 -35.75 10.71 8.68
CA VAL A 35 -34.83 11.15 7.62
C VAL A 35 -34.59 12.64 7.70
N ILE A 36 -33.30 13.04 7.78
CA ILE A 36 -32.85 14.43 7.74
C ILE A 36 -31.91 14.64 6.55
N THR A 37 -31.86 15.86 6.05
CA THR A 37 -30.89 16.28 5.03
C THR A 37 -29.85 17.18 5.68
N VAL A 38 -28.55 16.93 5.41
CA VAL A 38 -27.44 17.71 5.89
C VAL A 38 -26.64 18.25 4.69
N ALA A 39 -26.22 19.50 4.76
CA ALA A 39 -25.42 20.13 3.72
C ALA A 39 -23.99 19.56 3.67
N GLY A 40 -23.32 19.71 2.54
CA GLY A 40 -21.88 19.44 2.41
C GLY A 40 -21.08 20.29 3.41
N GLY A 41 -20.05 19.73 4.00
CA GLY A 41 -19.24 20.37 5.05
C GLY A 41 -19.86 20.36 6.45
N ALA A 42 -21.13 19.95 6.61
CA ALA A 42 -21.78 19.93 7.93
C ALA A 42 -21.18 18.85 8.85
N GLU A 43 -20.95 19.24 10.11
CA GLU A 43 -20.54 18.31 11.16
C GLU A 43 -21.76 17.53 11.63
N VAL A 44 -21.79 16.21 11.39
CA VAL A 44 -22.87 15.30 11.80
C VAL A 44 -22.66 14.78 13.23
N ILE A 45 -21.42 14.45 13.57
CA ILE A 45 -21.00 14.00 14.89
C ILE A 45 -19.69 14.67 15.25
N ARG A 46 -19.56 15.13 16.52
CA ARG A 46 -18.32 15.66 17.08
C ARG A 46 -17.70 14.68 18.07
N GLU A 47 -16.38 14.43 17.97
CA GLU A 47 -15.63 13.62 18.94
C GLU A 47 -15.79 14.18 20.36
N GLY A 48 -16.05 13.30 21.32
CA GLY A 48 -16.26 13.66 22.73
C GLY A 48 -17.67 14.15 23.09
N ALA A 49 -18.57 14.38 22.13
CA ALA A 49 -19.96 14.74 22.40
C ALA A 49 -20.77 13.60 23.02
N GLU A 50 -21.91 13.92 23.62
CA GLU A 50 -22.88 12.92 24.10
C GLU A 50 -23.47 12.13 22.92
N SER A 51 -23.84 10.87 23.20
CA SER A 51 -24.32 9.95 22.16
C SER A 51 -25.77 9.56 22.47
N ASP A 52 -26.71 10.22 21.80
CA ASP A 52 -28.16 10.07 21.94
C ASP A 52 -28.86 9.47 20.70
N SER A 53 -28.09 9.22 19.65
CA SER A 53 -28.61 8.79 18.35
C SER A 53 -27.56 8.05 17.53
N MET A 54 -28.00 7.31 16.53
CA MET A 54 -27.15 6.79 15.46
C MET A 54 -27.75 7.16 14.11
N PHE A 55 -26.93 7.08 13.08
CA PHE A 55 -27.28 7.52 11.75
C PHE A 55 -27.00 6.38 10.75
N ILE A 56 -27.92 6.17 9.81
CA ILE A 56 -27.71 5.32 8.64
C ILE A 56 -27.65 6.25 7.44
N LEU A 57 -26.57 6.18 6.65
CA LEU A 57 -26.44 7.00 5.47
C LEU A 57 -27.40 6.47 4.38
N VAL A 58 -28.33 7.32 3.95
CA VAL A 58 -29.32 7.03 2.91
C VAL A 58 -28.77 7.36 1.54
N SER A 59 -28.27 8.58 1.39
CA SER A 59 -27.59 9.06 0.17
C SER A 59 -26.52 10.07 0.55
N GLY A 60 -25.57 10.33 -0.34
CA GLY A 60 -24.47 11.23 -0.06
C GLY A 60 -23.19 10.53 0.40
N ARG A 61 -22.35 11.21 1.21
CA ARG A 61 -21.08 10.69 1.70
C ARG A 61 -20.70 11.34 3.02
N LEU A 62 -20.25 10.51 3.99
CA LEU A 62 -19.70 11.02 5.23
C LEU A 62 -18.24 10.57 5.38
N ARG A 63 -17.44 11.37 6.07
CA ARG A 63 -16.06 11.05 6.46
C ARG A 63 -15.92 11.03 7.97
N VAL A 64 -15.22 10.01 8.45
CA VAL A 64 -14.86 9.84 9.85
C VAL A 64 -13.42 10.29 10.01
N SER A 65 -13.17 11.26 10.88
CA SER A 65 -11.82 11.74 11.19
C SER A 65 -11.58 11.71 12.70
N ARG A 66 -10.31 11.65 13.08
CA ARG A 66 -9.86 11.76 14.47
C ARG A 66 -8.68 12.70 14.55
N THR A 67 -8.56 13.38 15.67
CA THR A 67 -7.40 14.21 15.96
C THR A 67 -6.35 13.37 16.68
N ASP A 68 -5.13 13.30 16.15
CA ASP A 68 -4.02 12.58 16.77
C ASP A 68 -3.46 13.33 17.98
N LYS A 69 -2.49 12.73 18.68
CA LYS A 69 -1.84 13.32 19.87
C LYS A 69 -1.10 14.62 19.57
N ASN A 70 -0.80 14.92 18.30
CA ASN A 70 -0.10 16.11 17.85
C ASN A 70 -1.07 17.20 17.37
N GLY A 71 -2.39 16.99 17.49
CA GLY A 71 -3.43 17.89 17.01
C GLY A 71 -3.67 17.81 15.48
N GLN A 72 -3.11 16.82 14.79
CA GLN A 72 -3.32 16.64 13.37
C GLN A 72 -4.60 15.82 13.15
N ARG A 73 -5.48 16.32 12.29
CA ARG A 73 -6.71 15.63 11.89
C ARG A 73 -6.37 14.53 10.89
N LEU A 74 -6.70 13.30 11.22
CA LEU A 74 -6.44 12.12 10.39
C LEU A 74 -7.76 11.56 9.89
N LEU A 75 -7.85 11.34 8.58
CA LEU A 75 -8.96 10.63 7.97
C LEU A 75 -8.93 9.15 8.40
N TYR A 76 -10.01 8.71 9.02
CA TYR A 76 -10.12 7.37 9.59
C TYR A 76 -10.99 6.43 8.76
N ASN A 77 -12.08 6.95 8.18
CA ASN A 77 -13.06 6.17 7.44
C ASN A 77 -13.92 7.03 6.52
N GLU A 78 -14.48 6.38 5.49
CA GLU A 78 -15.63 6.88 4.73
C GLU A 78 -16.86 6.00 5.01
N VAL A 79 -18.02 6.64 5.01
CA VAL A 79 -19.33 6.00 5.24
C VAL A 79 -20.10 6.03 3.94
N LEU A 80 -20.61 4.89 3.54
CA LEU A 80 -21.35 4.71 2.30
C LEU A 80 -22.85 4.50 2.56
N PRO A 81 -23.74 4.72 1.59
CA PRO A 81 -25.15 4.44 1.73
C PRO A 81 -25.42 3.01 2.22
N GLY A 82 -26.25 2.89 3.25
CA GLY A 82 -26.54 1.64 3.95
C GLY A 82 -25.64 1.37 5.16
N ASP A 83 -24.55 2.14 5.33
CA ASP A 83 -23.70 2.03 6.53
C ASP A 83 -24.29 2.81 7.69
N CYS A 84 -24.07 2.33 8.92
CA CYS A 84 -24.44 3.05 10.13
C CYS A 84 -23.22 3.68 10.82
N VAL A 85 -23.43 4.78 11.52
CA VAL A 85 -22.43 5.49 12.31
C VAL A 85 -23.03 6.02 13.61
N GLY A 86 -22.16 6.18 14.64
CA GLY A 86 -22.57 6.64 15.96
C GLY A 86 -23.19 5.56 16.85
N GLU A 87 -23.39 4.35 16.32
CA GLU A 87 -23.94 3.19 17.01
C GLU A 87 -23.11 2.79 18.23
N THR A 88 -21.79 2.88 18.13
CA THR A 88 -20.88 2.49 19.21
C THR A 88 -21.10 3.35 20.45
N GLY A 89 -21.15 4.66 20.28
CA GLY A 89 -21.39 5.59 21.38
C GLY A 89 -22.78 5.41 22.01
N MET A 90 -23.82 5.29 21.18
CA MET A 90 -25.20 5.14 21.62
C MET A 90 -25.41 3.81 22.39
N ILE A 91 -25.01 2.68 21.80
CA ILE A 91 -25.24 1.35 22.39
C ILE A 91 -24.39 1.12 23.65
N LEU A 92 -23.13 1.57 23.65
CA LEU A 92 -22.22 1.43 24.77
C LEU A 92 -22.37 2.55 25.82
N ARG A 93 -23.25 3.54 25.57
CA ARG A 93 -23.46 4.73 26.42
C ARG A 93 -22.14 5.46 26.72
N GLN A 94 -21.34 5.67 25.67
CA GLN A 94 -20.05 6.34 25.72
C GLN A 94 -20.08 7.61 24.89
N ALA A 95 -19.15 8.52 25.15
CA ALA A 95 -18.95 9.69 24.30
C ALA A 95 -18.58 9.29 22.88
N ARG A 96 -18.88 10.15 21.91
CA ARG A 96 -18.53 9.97 20.49
C ARG A 96 -17.03 9.77 20.34
N THR A 97 -16.62 8.80 19.54
CA THR A 97 -15.21 8.37 19.41
C THR A 97 -14.49 9.01 18.23
N ALA A 98 -15.19 9.76 17.38
CA ALA A 98 -14.63 10.40 16.20
C ALA A 98 -15.55 11.53 15.71
N ASP A 99 -14.99 12.47 14.94
CA ASP A 99 -15.75 13.44 14.17
C ASP A 99 -16.31 12.79 12.89
N ILE A 100 -17.55 13.12 12.54
CA ILE A 100 -18.16 12.71 11.27
C ILE A 100 -18.65 13.96 10.55
N THR A 101 -18.15 14.17 9.34
CA THR A 101 -18.46 15.33 8.51
C THR A 101 -19.11 14.87 7.22
N SER A 102 -20.17 15.54 6.80
CA SER A 102 -20.79 15.34 5.49
C SER A 102 -19.91 15.95 4.40
N MET A 103 -19.60 15.19 3.36
CA MET A 103 -18.73 15.66 2.27
C MET A 103 -19.51 16.33 1.15
N ARG A 104 -20.78 16.03 1.03
CA ARG A 104 -21.74 16.63 0.09
C ARG A 104 -23.12 16.61 0.72
N GLU A 105 -24.12 17.23 0.11
CA GLU A 105 -25.49 17.08 0.58
C GLU A 105 -25.81 15.59 0.78
N SER A 106 -26.21 15.26 2.00
CA SER A 106 -26.41 13.86 2.40
C SER A 106 -27.71 13.68 3.13
N GLN A 107 -28.41 12.58 2.87
CA GLN A 107 -29.60 12.18 3.61
C GLN A 107 -29.24 11.12 4.63
N LEU A 108 -29.64 11.34 5.86
CA LEU A 108 -29.35 10.48 7.00
C LEU A 108 -30.67 10.00 7.62
N ALA A 109 -30.80 8.69 7.81
CA ALA A 109 -31.86 8.11 8.61
C ALA A 109 -31.38 8.00 10.06
N VAL A 110 -32.02 8.73 10.96
CA VAL A 110 -31.65 8.90 12.37
C VAL A 110 -32.46 7.92 13.23
N LEU A 111 -31.78 7.14 14.06
CA LEU A 111 -32.40 6.35 15.11
C LEU A 111 -32.03 6.97 16.48
N SER A 112 -33.01 7.52 17.18
CA SER A 112 -32.79 8.05 18.53
C SER A 112 -32.63 6.92 19.55
N ASP A 113 -31.97 7.17 20.69
CA ASP A 113 -31.78 6.23 21.78
C ASP A 113 -33.15 5.69 22.28
N LYS A 114 -34.17 6.55 22.38
CA LYS A 114 -35.52 6.14 22.76
C LYS A 114 -36.16 5.19 21.77
N ALA A 115 -36.09 5.50 20.46
CA ALA A 115 -36.64 4.63 19.41
C ALA A 115 -35.89 3.29 19.36
N TYR A 116 -34.58 3.31 19.60
CA TYR A 116 -33.75 2.11 19.72
C TYR A 116 -34.20 1.21 20.86
N GLU A 117 -34.43 1.76 22.08
CA GLU A 117 -34.89 0.99 23.23
C GLU A 117 -36.29 0.37 23.00
N GLU A 118 -37.23 1.13 22.40
CA GLU A 118 -38.55 0.62 22.03
C GLU A 118 -38.48 -0.52 20.99
N LEU A 119 -37.57 -0.41 20.05
CA LEU A 119 -37.36 -1.38 18.96
C LEU A 119 -36.68 -2.66 19.46
N ILE A 120 -35.67 -2.53 20.32
CA ILE A 120 -35.01 -3.66 20.98
C ILE A 120 -35.97 -4.44 21.87
N ALA A 121 -36.88 -3.78 22.54
CA ALA A 121 -37.90 -4.45 23.36
C ALA A 121 -38.82 -5.37 22.53
N LYS A 122 -39.04 -5.04 21.23
CA LYS A 122 -39.88 -5.83 20.32
C LYS A 122 -39.08 -6.96 19.63
N HIS A 123 -37.82 -6.73 19.27
CA HIS A 123 -37.00 -7.65 18.49
C HIS A 123 -35.59 -7.85 19.12
N PRO A 124 -35.48 -8.30 20.37
CA PRO A 124 -34.24 -8.22 21.16
C PRO A 124 -33.08 -9.05 20.56
N SER A 125 -33.37 -10.26 20.08
CA SER A 125 -32.30 -11.15 19.61
C SER A 125 -31.76 -10.77 18.23
N GLU A 126 -32.61 -10.31 17.32
CA GLU A 126 -32.22 -9.98 15.95
C GLU A 126 -31.45 -8.66 15.89
N LEU A 127 -32.00 -7.61 16.53
CA LEU A 127 -31.39 -6.28 16.52
C LEU A 127 -30.10 -6.24 17.34
N ASN A 128 -30.04 -6.88 18.50
CA ASN A 128 -28.79 -6.97 19.24
C ASN A 128 -27.69 -7.68 18.43
N ARG A 129 -28.04 -8.71 17.66
CA ARG A 129 -27.08 -9.37 16.76
C ARG A 129 -26.63 -8.43 15.64
N ALA A 130 -27.56 -7.75 14.97
CA ALA A 130 -27.24 -6.83 13.87
C ALA A 130 -26.32 -5.70 14.32
N PHE A 131 -26.67 -5.01 15.40
CA PHE A 131 -25.87 -3.91 15.94
C PHE A 131 -24.51 -4.39 16.51
N SER A 132 -24.47 -5.54 17.18
CA SER A 132 -23.19 -6.12 17.64
C SER A 132 -22.27 -6.48 16.47
N GLN A 133 -22.83 -6.98 15.37
CA GLN A 133 -22.07 -7.25 14.14
C GLN A 133 -21.57 -5.97 13.49
N ALA A 134 -22.38 -4.90 13.47
CA ALA A 134 -21.96 -3.60 12.96
C ALA A 134 -20.79 -3.03 13.76
N ILE A 135 -20.91 -3.00 15.11
CA ILE A 135 -19.82 -2.59 16.01
C ILE A 135 -18.56 -3.43 15.80
N TYR A 136 -18.70 -4.75 15.76
CA TYR A 136 -17.58 -5.66 15.58
C TYR A 136 -16.85 -5.42 14.26
N ARG A 137 -17.59 -5.19 13.15
CA ARG A 137 -17.02 -4.85 11.84
C ARG A 137 -16.30 -3.51 11.86
N HIS A 138 -16.86 -2.49 12.52
CA HIS A 138 -16.22 -1.18 12.67
C HIS A 138 -14.92 -1.27 13.48
N LEU A 139 -14.88 -2.07 14.53
CA LEU A 139 -13.67 -2.28 15.34
C LEU A 139 -12.58 -3.06 14.62
N ARG A 140 -12.95 -4.05 13.80
CA ARG A 140 -11.98 -4.89 13.07
C ARG A 140 -11.55 -4.33 11.71
N HIS A 141 -12.17 -3.27 11.22
CA HIS A 141 -11.95 -2.76 9.86
C HIS A 141 -12.22 -3.83 8.75
N ASP A 142 -13.02 -4.85 9.10
CA ASP A 142 -13.23 -6.04 8.28
C ASP A 142 -14.57 -5.89 7.54
N ARG A 143 -14.56 -5.09 6.45
CA ARG A 143 -15.71 -4.96 5.57
C ARG A 143 -15.46 -5.72 4.26
N ARG A 144 -16.07 -6.87 4.14
CA ARG A 144 -16.44 -7.40 2.83
C ARG A 144 -17.57 -6.50 2.32
N VAL A 145 -17.26 -5.70 1.31
CA VAL A 145 -18.22 -4.81 0.65
C VAL A 145 -19.34 -5.66 0.10
N ALA A 146 -20.57 -5.44 0.59
CA ALA A 146 -21.75 -5.92 -0.10
C ALA A 146 -21.82 -5.23 -1.48
N GLU A 147 -21.99 -6.02 -2.53
CA GLU A 147 -21.93 -5.63 -3.92
C GLU A 147 -23.14 -4.74 -4.34
N ARG A 148 -23.12 -3.48 -3.98
CA ARG A 148 -23.70 -2.43 -4.83
C ARG A 148 -22.57 -1.52 -5.23
N ARG A 149 -22.05 -1.74 -6.43
CA ARG A 149 -21.03 -0.92 -7.08
C ARG A 149 -21.65 0.43 -7.38
N ARG A 150 -21.41 1.39 -6.50
CA ARG A 150 -21.57 2.79 -6.86
C ARG A 150 -20.32 3.21 -7.62
N ALA A 151 -20.48 4.00 -8.67
CA ALA A 151 -19.35 4.53 -9.43
C ALA A 151 -18.29 5.14 -8.51
N GLN A 152 -17.02 4.84 -8.79
CA GLN A 152 -15.91 5.50 -8.15
C GLN A 152 -15.50 6.69 -9.01
N SER A 153 -15.46 7.89 -8.43
CA SER A 153 -15.18 9.12 -9.15
C SER A 153 -13.78 9.67 -8.88
N PHE A 154 -13.13 10.14 -9.94
CA PHE A 154 -11.79 10.73 -9.92
C PHE A 154 -11.83 12.12 -10.50
N PHE A 155 -11.37 13.11 -9.76
CA PHE A 155 -11.27 14.46 -10.25
C PHE A 155 -9.84 14.79 -10.65
N LEU A 156 -9.60 15.03 -11.92
CA LEU A 156 -8.31 15.42 -12.48
C LEU A 156 -8.20 16.94 -12.54
N ILE A 157 -7.25 17.51 -11.81
CA ILE A 157 -7.01 18.96 -11.75
C ILE A 157 -5.62 19.25 -12.31
N PRO A 158 -5.50 19.87 -13.50
CA PRO A 158 -4.21 20.34 -13.97
C PRO A 158 -3.74 21.50 -13.07
N ILE A 159 -2.46 21.50 -12.70
CA ILE A 159 -1.86 22.61 -11.94
C ILE A 159 -0.82 23.37 -12.76
N HIS A 160 -0.53 22.93 -14.00
CA HIS A 160 0.32 23.60 -14.98
C HIS A 160 -0.31 23.54 -16.37
N GLU A 161 -0.23 24.65 -17.12
CA GLU A 161 -0.75 24.77 -18.50
C GLU A 161 -0.04 23.86 -19.50
N THR A 162 1.18 23.41 -19.18
CA THR A 162 2.01 22.59 -20.07
C THR A 162 1.58 21.14 -20.12
N VAL A 163 0.64 20.71 -19.28
CA VAL A 163 0.17 19.32 -19.24
C VAL A 163 -0.93 19.09 -20.28
N ASP A 164 -0.74 18.12 -21.18
CA ASP A 164 -1.80 17.70 -22.10
C ASP A 164 -2.83 16.82 -21.38
N MET A 165 -3.88 17.47 -20.88
CA MET A 165 -4.96 16.81 -20.15
C MET A 165 -5.79 15.88 -21.02
N SER A 166 -5.89 16.13 -22.33
CA SER A 166 -6.66 15.27 -23.21
C SER A 166 -6.00 13.91 -23.37
N VAL A 167 -4.69 13.89 -23.53
CA VAL A 167 -3.89 12.65 -23.57
C VAL A 167 -3.92 11.95 -22.20
N PHE A 168 -3.69 12.71 -21.10
CA PHE A 168 -3.69 12.15 -19.75
C PHE A 168 -5.02 11.47 -19.43
N THR A 169 -6.14 12.15 -19.65
CA THR A 169 -7.49 11.64 -19.40
C THR A 169 -7.81 10.41 -20.26
N SER A 170 -7.43 10.45 -21.55
CA SER A 170 -7.65 9.32 -22.47
C SER A 170 -6.87 8.08 -22.04
N GLN A 171 -5.63 8.22 -21.61
CA GLN A 171 -4.82 7.12 -21.09
C GLN A 171 -5.36 6.57 -19.76
N MET A 172 -5.83 7.45 -18.87
CA MET A 172 -6.46 7.03 -17.62
C MET A 172 -7.76 6.26 -17.90
N LYS A 173 -8.65 6.78 -18.79
CA LYS A 173 -9.87 6.08 -19.23
C LYS A 173 -9.55 4.70 -19.77
N LEU A 174 -8.58 4.59 -20.68
CA LEU A 174 -8.16 3.32 -21.28
C LEU A 174 -7.76 2.28 -20.23
N ASN A 175 -7.05 2.70 -19.19
CA ASN A 175 -6.60 1.80 -18.14
C ASN A 175 -7.71 1.47 -17.12
N LEU A 176 -8.61 2.40 -16.80
CA LEU A 176 -9.78 2.15 -15.95
C LEU A 176 -10.78 1.19 -16.62
N THR A 177 -10.99 1.31 -17.93
CA THR A 177 -11.90 0.45 -18.70
C THR A 177 -11.52 -1.04 -18.65
N LYS A 178 -10.29 -1.37 -18.30
CA LYS A 178 -9.87 -2.76 -18.02
C LYS A 178 -10.55 -3.35 -16.79
N TYR A 179 -11.08 -2.50 -15.90
CA TYR A 179 -11.69 -2.89 -14.62
C TYR A 179 -13.20 -2.64 -14.55
N GLY A 180 -13.77 -1.83 -15.45
CA GLY A 180 -15.19 -1.54 -15.49
C GLY A 180 -15.56 -0.45 -16.48
N SER A 181 -16.85 -0.23 -16.64
CA SER A 181 -17.38 0.85 -17.48
C SER A 181 -16.91 2.21 -16.98
N THR A 182 -16.39 3.06 -17.88
CA THR A 182 -15.74 4.33 -17.49
C THR A 182 -16.23 5.48 -18.37
N GLU A 183 -16.66 6.57 -17.75
CA GLU A 183 -17.06 7.79 -18.43
C GLU A 183 -16.17 8.97 -18.07
N VAL A 184 -16.01 9.91 -19.01
CA VAL A 184 -15.28 11.16 -18.81
C VAL A 184 -16.25 12.33 -18.93
N VAL A 185 -16.27 13.14 -17.90
CA VAL A 185 -17.14 14.32 -17.82
C VAL A 185 -16.28 15.57 -17.68
N PRO A 186 -16.23 16.45 -18.68
CA PRO A 186 -15.65 17.77 -18.52
C PRO A 186 -16.41 18.56 -17.45
N VAL A 187 -15.69 19.20 -16.53
CA VAL A 187 -16.32 19.95 -15.44
C VAL A 187 -17.17 21.11 -15.98
N SER A 188 -16.77 21.71 -17.10
CA SER A 188 -17.54 22.74 -17.79
C SER A 188 -18.96 22.33 -18.25
N LEU A 189 -19.25 21.02 -18.27
CA LEU A 189 -20.61 20.52 -18.58
C LEU A 189 -21.45 20.20 -17.33
N ILE A 190 -20.91 20.43 -16.15
CA ILE A 190 -21.62 20.24 -14.87
C ILE A 190 -22.25 21.59 -14.51
N ASP A 191 -23.58 21.65 -14.40
CA ASP A 191 -24.29 22.86 -13.97
C ASP A 191 -24.87 22.66 -12.56
N ALA A 192 -24.37 23.46 -11.62
CA ALA A 192 -24.74 23.40 -10.21
C ALA A 192 -26.22 23.75 -9.93
N GLU A 193 -26.84 24.59 -10.75
CA GLU A 193 -28.20 25.09 -10.50
C GLU A 193 -29.31 24.21 -11.11
N ARG A 194 -29.00 23.24 -11.97
CA ARG A 194 -29.99 22.46 -12.72
C ARG A 194 -29.96 20.97 -12.41
N THR A 195 -30.36 20.62 -11.22
CA THR A 195 -30.50 19.20 -10.81
C THR A 195 -31.73 18.48 -11.37
N VAL A 196 -32.61 19.14 -12.09
CA VAL A 196 -33.85 18.51 -12.59
C VAL A 196 -34.27 19.15 -13.93
N GLY A 197 -34.23 18.39 -15.02
CA GLY A 197 -35.01 18.70 -16.17
C GLY A 197 -34.43 18.33 -17.54
N ASP A 198 -35.28 18.09 -18.48
CA ASP A 198 -35.21 17.61 -19.86
C ASP A 198 -34.22 18.32 -20.82
N ASP A 199 -33.33 19.19 -20.36
CA ASP A 199 -32.62 20.18 -21.20
C ASP A 199 -31.11 19.89 -21.40
N GLY A 200 -30.68 18.65 -21.31
CA GLY A 200 -29.33 18.28 -21.79
C GLY A 200 -28.19 18.39 -20.76
N TYR A 201 -28.47 18.66 -19.50
CA TYR A 201 -27.47 18.66 -18.42
C TYR A 201 -27.30 17.28 -17.79
N LEU A 202 -26.06 16.95 -17.41
CA LEU A 202 -25.71 15.65 -16.87
C LEU A 202 -26.18 15.52 -15.42
N ASN A 203 -27.06 14.57 -15.18
CA ASN A 203 -27.44 14.18 -13.83
C ASN A 203 -26.35 13.29 -13.24
N LEU A 204 -25.60 13.78 -12.25
CA LEU A 204 -24.48 13.08 -11.60
C LEU A 204 -24.94 11.75 -10.97
N ASP A 205 -26.11 11.70 -10.35
CA ASP A 205 -26.65 10.46 -9.74
C ASP A 205 -26.94 9.39 -10.80
N LYS A 206 -27.39 9.80 -12.00
CA LYS A 206 -27.61 8.86 -13.12
C LYS A 206 -26.29 8.36 -13.68
N LEU A 207 -25.28 9.21 -13.83
CA LEU A 207 -23.94 8.80 -14.24
C LEU A 207 -23.32 7.81 -13.24
N GLU A 208 -23.47 8.08 -11.95
CA GLU A 208 -23.01 7.16 -10.89
C GLU A 208 -23.77 5.82 -10.89
N ALA A 209 -24.96 5.76 -11.45
CA ALA A 209 -25.74 4.52 -11.58
C ALA A 209 -25.36 3.71 -12.84
N ASP A 210 -24.96 4.40 -13.93
CA ASP A 210 -24.72 3.78 -15.23
C ASP A 210 -23.28 3.31 -15.45
N PHE A 211 -22.32 3.88 -14.70
CA PHE A 211 -20.88 3.58 -14.86
C PHE A 211 -20.23 3.06 -13.57
N ASP A 212 -19.19 2.26 -13.71
CA ASP A 212 -18.35 1.81 -12.60
C ASP A 212 -17.34 2.90 -12.17
N TYR A 213 -16.87 3.70 -13.14
CA TYR A 213 -15.87 4.76 -12.91
C TYR A 213 -16.25 6.03 -13.65
N ILE A 214 -16.04 7.18 -12.98
CA ILE A 214 -16.26 8.50 -13.57
C ILE A 214 -14.98 9.31 -13.43
N ILE A 215 -14.54 9.93 -14.51
CA ILE A 215 -13.42 10.88 -14.52
C ILE A 215 -13.99 12.27 -14.74
N TYR A 216 -13.93 13.13 -13.75
CA TYR A 216 -14.18 14.56 -13.90
C TYR A 216 -12.89 15.22 -14.39
N GLN A 217 -12.93 15.82 -15.57
CA GLN A 217 -11.79 16.53 -16.13
C GLN A 217 -11.93 18.02 -15.83
N GLY A 218 -11.09 18.52 -14.93
CA GLY A 218 -11.00 19.93 -14.58
C GLY A 218 -10.13 20.74 -15.52
N GLU A 219 -10.26 22.04 -15.40
CA GLU A 219 -9.48 23.06 -16.09
C GLU A 219 -8.69 23.90 -15.08
N LEU A 220 -7.78 24.76 -15.56
CA LEU A 220 -6.94 25.62 -14.70
C LEU A 220 -7.71 26.77 -14.02
N ASN A 221 -8.96 26.99 -14.38
CA ASN A 221 -9.77 28.07 -13.88
C ASN A 221 -10.51 27.68 -12.59
N LEU A 222 -10.53 28.59 -11.63
CA LEU A 222 -11.29 28.47 -10.38
C LEU A 222 -12.71 29.02 -10.59
N ASP A 223 -13.62 28.18 -11.02
CA ASP A 223 -15.05 28.49 -11.09
C ASP A 223 -15.85 27.77 -9.99
N GLU A 224 -17.14 28.07 -9.88
CA GLU A 224 -18.02 27.43 -8.90
C GLU A 224 -18.19 25.94 -9.18
N GLN A 225 -18.17 25.52 -10.44
CA GLN A 225 -18.28 24.14 -10.90
C GLN A 225 -17.11 23.28 -10.41
N LEU A 226 -15.91 23.86 -10.30
CA LEU A 226 -14.74 23.20 -9.74
C LEU A 226 -14.96 22.90 -8.26
N ASN A 227 -15.56 23.81 -7.49
CA ASN A 227 -15.83 23.61 -6.08
C ASN A 227 -16.83 22.46 -5.84
N GLU A 228 -17.93 22.45 -6.59
CA GLU A 228 -18.92 21.39 -6.49
C GLU A 228 -18.35 20.03 -6.87
N THR A 229 -17.62 19.94 -7.97
CA THR A 229 -16.95 18.71 -8.40
C THR A 229 -15.93 18.22 -7.37
N PHE A 230 -15.22 19.16 -6.72
CA PHE A 230 -14.24 18.85 -5.69
C PHE A 230 -14.87 18.18 -4.46
N GLU A 231 -16.09 18.59 -4.09
CA GLU A 231 -16.85 17.97 -2.99
C GLU A 231 -17.46 16.62 -3.39
N HIS A 232 -17.78 16.42 -4.67
CA HIS A 232 -18.41 15.21 -5.17
C HIS A 232 -17.42 14.07 -5.46
N ALA A 233 -16.15 14.38 -5.76
CA ALA A 233 -15.18 13.37 -6.16
C ALA A 233 -14.74 12.48 -5.00
N ASP A 234 -14.59 11.18 -5.26
CA ASP A 234 -14.00 10.22 -4.33
C ASP A 234 -12.53 10.47 -4.08
N GLN A 235 -11.80 10.82 -5.14
CA GLN A 235 -10.37 11.04 -5.12
C GLN A 235 -10.02 12.20 -6.06
N VAL A 236 -9.11 13.05 -5.62
CA VAL A 236 -8.60 14.16 -6.40
C VAL A 236 -7.18 13.85 -6.86
N ILE A 237 -6.89 14.05 -8.13
CA ILE A 237 -5.57 13.85 -8.71
C ILE A 237 -5.09 15.19 -9.28
N PHE A 238 -4.13 15.80 -8.60
CA PHE A 238 -3.42 16.95 -9.14
C PHE A 238 -2.47 16.49 -10.23
N VAL A 239 -2.52 17.08 -11.41
CA VAL A 239 -1.69 16.71 -12.56
C VAL A 239 -0.71 17.83 -12.83
N ALA A 240 0.56 17.58 -12.61
CA ALA A 240 1.65 18.54 -12.71
C ALA A 240 2.65 18.18 -13.81
N ASP A 241 3.27 19.19 -14.38
CA ASP A 241 4.49 19.02 -15.18
C ASP A 241 5.67 18.79 -14.21
N GLY A 242 6.19 17.59 -14.19
CA GLY A 242 7.27 17.16 -13.28
C GLY A 242 8.62 17.85 -13.54
N THR A 243 8.76 18.57 -14.65
CA THR A 243 9.95 19.37 -14.98
C THR A 243 9.93 20.77 -14.38
N LYS A 244 8.79 21.19 -13.81
CA LYS A 244 8.61 22.50 -13.17
C LYS A 244 9.05 22.49 -11.71
N SER A 245 8.91 23.65 -11.05
CA SER A 245 9.17 23.77 -9.60
C SER A 245 8.17 22.95 -8.78
N SER A 246 8.65 22.36 -7.70
CA SER A 246 7.82 21.66 -6.71
C SER A 246 6.98 22.57 -5.82
N SER A 247 7.12 23.92 -5.94
CA SER A 247 6.35 24.89 -5.16
C SER A 247 4.84 24.79 -5.47
N LEU A 248 4.01 25.13 -4.48
CA LEU A 248 2.56 25.22 -4.69
C LEU A 248 2.20 26.27 -5.74
N THR A 249 1.22 25.95 -6.57
CA THR A 249 0.66 26.92 -7.52
C THR A 249 -0.42 27.78 -6.85
N LYS A 250 -0.75 28.93 -7.44
CA LYS A 250 -1.83 29.80 -6.93
C LYS A 250 -3.18 29.06 -6.87
N LEU A 251 -3.42 28.15 -7.80
CA LEU A 251 -4.62 27.32 -7.81
C LEU A 251 -4.66 26.43 -6.57
N GLU A 252 -3.56 25.74 -6.25
CA GLU A 252 -3.47 24.88 -5.07
C GLU A 252 -3.61 25.67 -3.76
N GLU A 253 -3.00 26.86 -3.66
CA GLU A 253 -3.15 27.75 -2.51
C GLU A 253 -4.60 28.19 -2.31
N SER A 254 -5.30 28.53 -3.40
CA SER A 254 -6.71 28.90 -3.34
C SER A 254 -7.60 27.74 -2.93
N LEU A 255 -7.40 26.54 -3.47
CA LEU A 255 -8.13 25.32 -3.06
C LEU A 255 -7.93 25.03 -1.57
N ARG A 256 -6.70 25.17 -1.06
CA ARG A 256 -6.39 24.97 0.36
C ARG A 256 -7.03 26.00 1.28
N SER A 257 -7.27 27.21 0.80
CA SER A 257 -7.97 28.24 1.58
C SER A 257 -9.48 27.97 1.71
N ARG A 258 -10.05 27.19 0.80
CA ARG A 258 -11.48 26.89 0.74
C ARG A 258 -11.82 25.52 1.33
N PHE A 259 -10.94 24.53 1.16
CA PHE A 259 -11.18 23.15 1.54
C PHE A 259 -10.14 22.64 2.54
N ASP A 260 -10.57 21.84 3.50
CA ASP A 260 -9.65 21.06 4.33
C ASP A 260 -9.13 19.88 3.51
N ILE A 261 -8.02 20.09 2.79
CA ILE A 261 -7.40 19.09 1.92
C ILE A 261 -7.00 17.83 2.71
N ALA A 262 -6.77 17.94 4.03
CA ALA A 262 -6.48 16.78 4.86
C ALA A 262 -7.65 15.78 4.93
N LEU A 263 -8.87 16.24 4.64
CA LEU A 263 -10.06 15.38 4.59
C LEU A 263 -10.32 14.79 3.19
N ILE A 264 -9.53 15.16 2.18
CA ILE A 264 -9.74 14.77 0.79
C ILE A 264 -8.65 13.78 0.40
N ARG A 265 -9.05 12.65 -0.19
CA ARG A 265 -8.10 11.72 -0.78
C ARG A 265 -7.47 12.36 -2.01
N SER A 266 -6.27 12.86 -1.85
CA SER A 266 -5.56 13.54 -2.91
C SER A 266 -4.30 12.81 -3.32
N HIS A 267 -4.01 12.84 -4.62
CA HIS A 267 -2.86 12.24 -5.26
C HIS A 267 -2.18 13.27 -6.15
N LEU A 268 -0.91 13.07 -6.46
CA LEU A 268 -0.16 13.92 -7.38
C LEU A 268 0.40 13.08 -8.51
N ALA A 269 0.04 13.40 -9.75
CA ALA A 269 0.62 12.82 -10.96
C ALA A 269 1.64 13.81 -11.53
N LEU A 270 2.90 13.42 -11.60
CA LEU A 270 3.99 14.20 -12.19
C LEU A 270 4.25 13.71 -13.61
N VAL A 271 3.90 14.51 -14.59
CA VAL A 271 4.04 14.18 -16.01
C VAL A 271 5.42 14.59 -16.50
N TYR A 272 6.10 13.68 -17.18
CA TYR A 272 7.43 13.87 -17.73
C TYR A 272 7.48 13.56 -19.22
N PRO A 273 8.41 14.21 -19.99
CA PRO A 273 8.69 13.81 -21.36
C PRO A 273 9.32 12.40 -21.42
N GLU A 274 9.16 11.73 -22.57
CA GLU A 274 9.69 10.38 -22.79
C GLU A 274 11.22 10.28 -22.66
N SER A 275 11.92 11.36 -22.95
CA SER A 275 13.39 11.45 -22.88
C SER A 275 13.93 11.52 -21.45
N GLU A 276 13.06 11.73 -20.45
CA GLU A 276 13.51 11.86 -19.06
C GLU A 276 13.99 10.51 -18.52
N VAL A 277 15.20 10.49 -17.95
CA VAL A 277 15.84 9.27 -17.44
C VAL A 277 15.43 8.97 -16.01
N SER A 278 15.28 10.00 -15.17
CA SER A 278 14.84 9.87 -13.78
C SER A 278 13.68 10.81 -13.49
N CYS A 279 12.81 10.45 -12.56
CA CYS A 279 11.77 11.38 -12.11
C CYS A 279 12.35 12.42 -11.14
N GLY A 280 11.63 13.53 -10.94
CA GLY A 280 11.94 14.52 -9.91
C GLY A 280 11.81 13.95 -8.51
N ASP A 281 12.31 14.69 -7.53
CA ASP A 281 12.23 14.29 -6.12
C ASP A 281 10.77 14.28 -5.63
N ARG A 282 10.20 13.08 -5.51
CA ARG A 282 8.81 12.88 -5.07
C ARG A 282 8.58 13.35 -3.64
N ALA A 283 9.57 13.23 -2.77
CA ALA A 283 9.46 13.69 -1.39
C ALA A 283 9.36 15.23 -1.33
N GLU A 284 10.18 15.94 -2.12
CA GLU A 284 10.13 17.39 -2.21
C GLU A 284 8.78 17.88 -2.79
N TRP A 285 8.27 17.22 -3.84
CA TRP A 285 6.95 17.51 -4.41
C TRP A 285 5.82 17.29 -3.41
N ASN A 286 5.93 16.29 -2.53
CA ASN A 286 4.89 15.95 -1.55
C ASN A 286 5.00 16.69 -0.22
N LYS A 287 6.12 17.35 0.06
CA LYS A 287 6.43 17.97 1.35
C LYS A 287 5.35 18.95 1.83
N GLU A 288 4.93 19.84 0.94
CA GLU A 288 3.87 20.79 1.24
C GLU A 288 2.48 20.25 0.90
N ARG A 289 2.36 19.42 -0.14
CA ARG A 289 1.08 18.89 -0.65
C ARG A 289 0.46 17.87 0.28
N LYS A 290 1.28 17.00 0.90
CA LYS A 290 0.83 15.92 1.79
C LYS A 290 -0.23 15.02 1.14
N THR A 291 -0.09 14.78 -0.17
CA THR A 291 -0.94 13.84 -0.89
C THR A 291 -0.65 12.41 -0.45
N GLU A 292 -1.62 11.51 -0.61
CA GLU A 292 -1.46 10.09 -0.26
C GLU A 292 -0.31 9.44 -1.03
N ARG A 293 -0.12 9.84 -2.32
CA ARG A 293 0.94 9.29 -3.17
C ARG A 293 1.28 10.22 -4.33
N VAL A 294 2.55 10.16 -4.75
CA VAL A 294 3.06 10.84 -5.93
C VAL A 294 3.41 9.80 -6.99
N TYR A 295 2.88 9.99 -8.21
CA TYR A 295 3.08 9.10 -9.35
C TYR A 295 3.89 9.81 -10.44
N PRO A 296 5.11 9.37 -10.74
CA PRO A 296 5.80 9.80 -11.96
C PRO A 296 5.19 9.08 -13.16
N ILE A 297 4.86 9.84 -14.21
CA ILE A 297 4.12 9.35 -15.38
C ILE A 297 4.75 9.89 -16.65
N LYS A 298 4.99 9.01 -17.63
CA LYS A 298 5.24 9.35 -19.03
C LYS A 298 3.94 9.18 -19.81
N LEU A 299 3.54 10.20 -20.59
CA LEU A 299 2.22 10.21 -21.24
C LEU A 299 2.00 9.04 -22.22
N ALA A 300 3.06 8.53 -22.85
CA ALA A 300 2.97 7.37 -23.74
C ALA A 300 3.07 6.03 -23.01
N SER A 301 3.41 6.01 -21.71
CA SER A 301 3.59 4.78 -20.94
C SER A 301 2.27 4.23 -20.41
N SER A 302 1.72 3.22 -21.06
CA SER A 302 0.54 2.49 -20.54
C SER A 302 0.79 1.85 -19.17
N ASP A 303 2.04 1.48 -18.87
CA ASP A 303 2.41 0.84 -17.60
C ASP A 303 2.36 1.82 -16.43
N ASP A 304 2.77 3.09 -16.64
CA ASP A 304 2.69 4.12 -15.61
C ASP A 304 1.24 4.47 -15.29
N PHE A 305 0.37 4.58 -16.31
CA PHE A 305 -1.07 4.74 -16.10
C PHE A 305 -1.70 3.49 -15.48
N GLY A 306 -1.28 2.32 -15.88
CA GLY A 306 -1.70 1.06 -15.25
C GLY A 306 -1.36 1.03 -13.76
N ARG A 307 -0.15 1.45 -13.39
CA ARG A 307 0.28 1.58 -11.99
C ARG A 307 -0.58 2.60 -11.22
N LEU A 308 -0.77 3.79 -11.79
CA LEU A 308 -1.66 4.81 -11.21
C LEU A 308 -3.05 4.22 -10.91
N VAL A 309 -3.68 3.65 -11.93
CA VAL A 309 -5.04 3.09 -11.81
C VAL A 309 -5.10 1.96 -10.79
N ARG A 310 -4.14 1.03 -10.77
CA ARG A 310 -4.12 -0.06 -9.79
C ARG A 310 -4.00 0.46 -8.36
N PHE A 311 -3.18 1.48 -8.11
CA PHE A 311 -3.13 2.13 -6.80
C PHE A 311 -4.45 2.81 -6.44
N LEU A 312 -5.04 3.57 -7.37
CA LEU A 312 -6.33 4.26 -7.13
C LEU A 312 -7.48 3.28 -6.82
N LEU A 313 -7.45 2.09 -7.42
CA LEU A 313 -8.46 1.05 -7.23
C LEU A 313 -8.15 0.09 -6.06
N GLY A 314 -7.01 0.25 -5.37
CA GLY A 314 -6.57 -0.69 -4.35
C GLY A 314 -6.22 -2.07 -4.90
N LYS A 315 -5.77 -2.15 -6.15
CA LYS A 315 -5.37 -3.38 -6.86
C LYS A 315 -3.87 -3.41 -7.18
N ALA A 316 -3.07 -2.55 -6.56
CA ALA A 316 -1.63 -2.49 -6.81
C ALA A 316 -0.92 -3.78 -6.37
N ILE A 317 0.13 -4.15 -7.10
CA ILE A 317 0.89 -5.38 -6.88
C ILE A 317 2.27 -5.03 -6.33
N GLY A 318 2.52 -5.46 -5.11
CA GLY A 318 3.81 -5.32 -4.44
C GLY A 318 4.58 -6.63 -4.40
N VAL A 319 5.84 -6.58 -4.78
CA VAL A 319 6.73 -7.73 -4.76
C VAL A 319 7.78 -7.56 -3.67
N VAL A 320 7.87 -8.53 -2.77
CA VAL A 320 8.82 -8.52 -1.65
C VAL A 320 9.86 -9.61 -1.84
N LEU A 321 11.12 -9.21 -1.90
CA LEU A 321 12.27 -10.08 -2.15
C LEU A 321 13.01 -10.33 -0.83
N GLY A 322 13.03 -11.58 -0.37
CA GLY A 322 13.71 -11.98 0.86
C GLY A 322 15.23 -12.03 0.75
N GLY A 323 15.91 -12.00 1.88
CA GLY A 323 17.33 -12.27 1.97
C GLY A 323 17.65 -13.77 1.81
N GLY A 324 18.89 -14.10 1.44
CA GLY A 324 19.32 -15.51 1.30
C GLY A 324 20.68 -15.68 0.61
N GLY A 325 21.52 -14.66 0.60
CA GLY A 325 22.84 -14.72 -0.06
C GLY A 325 22.74 -15.12 -1.52
N ALA A 326 23.53 -16.09 -1.99
CA ALA A 326 23.53 -16.56 -3.37
C ALA A 326 22.17 -17.16 -3.81
N ARG A 327 21.38 -17.72 -2.89
CA ARG A 327 20.02 -18.22 -3.19
C ARG A 327 19.12 -17.10 -3.73
N GLY A 328 19.40 -15.85 -3.38
CA GLY A 328 18.68 -14.66 -3.89
C GLY A 328 18.71 -14.53 -5.40
N PHE A 329 19.64 -15.14 -6.13
CA PHE A 329 19.60 -15.16 -7.59
C PHE A 329 18.30 -15.75 -8.14
N ALA A 330 17.56 -16.59 -7.39
CA ALA A 330 16.24 -17.07 -7.77
C ALA A 330 15.23 -15.93 -8.01
N HIS A 331 15.40 -14.79 -7.33
CA HIS A 331 14.55 -13.60 -7.58
C HIS A 331 14.62 -13.14 -9.03
N LEU A 332 15.79 -13.22 -9.68
CA LEU A 332 15.92 -12.84 -11.10
C LEU A 332 15.12 -13.77 -12.02
N GLY A 333 15.07 -15.06 -11.68
CA GLY A 333 14.22 -16.03 -12.37
C GLY A 333 12.73 -15.73 -12.22
N VAL A 334 12.30 -15.41 -10.99
CA VAL A 334 10.91 -15.03 -10.72
C VAL A 334 10.53 -13.72 -11.43
N LEU A 335 11.39 -12.70 -11.37
CA LEU A 335 11.16 -11.43 -12.09
C LEU A 335 11.06 -11.65 -13.61
N ARG A 336 11.90 -12.54 -14.19
CA ARG A 336 11.81 -12.95 -15.60
C ARG A 336 10.44 -13.56 -15.91
N ALA A 337 9.96 -14.47 -15.08
CA ALA A 337 8.66 -15.10 -15.27
C ALA A 337 7.51 -14.10 -15.20
N PHE A 338 7.61 -13.08 -14.33
CA PHE A 338 6.60 -12.02 -14.22
C PHE A 338 6.58 -11.14 -15.46
N GLU A 339 7.75 -10.71 -15.95
CA GLU A 339 7.88 -9.93 -17.20
C GLU A 339 7.29 -10.69 -18.40
N GLU A 340 7.70 -11.94 -18.62
CA GLU A 340 7.23 -12.78 -19.72
C GLU A 340 5.72 -13.08 -19.65
N SER A 341 5.16 -13.07 -18.42
CA SER A 341 3.74 -13.34 -18.18
C SER A 341 2.87 -12.08 -18.08
N ASN A 342 3.46 -10.90 -18.27
CA ASN A 342 2.82 -9.59 -18.12
C ASN A 342 2.18 -9.39 -16.73
N ILE A 343 2.83 -9.86 -15.67
CA ILE A 343 2.44 -9.58 -14.29
C ILE A 343 3.06 -8.23 -13.90
N PRO A 344 2.26 -7.21 -13.62
CA PRO A 344 2.80 -5.90 -13.28
C PRO A 344 3.44 -5.89 -11.89
N ILE A 345 4.46 -5.06 -11.72
CA ILE A 345 5.12 -4.79 -10.44
C ILE A 345 4.97 -3.31 -10.14
N ASP A 346 4.13 -2.96 -9.18
CA ASP A 346 3.82 -1.56 -8.87
C ASP A 346 4.69 -0.98 -7.76
N LEU A 347 5.17 -1.84 -6.89
CA LEU A 347 6.11 -1.50 -5.83
C LEU A 347 7.00 -2.73 -5.56
N ILE A 348 8.29 -2.50 -5.39
CA ILE A 348 9.25 -3.54 -5.05
C ILE A 348 9.93 -3.21 -3.71
N GLY A 349 10.09 -4.22 -2.87
CA GLY A 349 10.81 -4.06 -1.62
C GLY A 349 11.60 -5.32 -1.30
N GLY A 350 12.58 -5.19 -0.43
CA GLY A 350 13.35 -6.37 -0.07
C GLY A 350 14.30 -6.18 1.08
N ASN A 351 14.94 -7.29 1.42
CA ASN A 351 15.97 -7.37 2.43
C ASN A 351 17.22 -8.07 1.89
N SER A 352 18.40 -7.64 2.32
CA SER A 352 19.69 -8.26 1.99
C SER A 352 19.85 -8.43 0.46
N MET A 353 20.12 -9.63 -0.04
CA MET A 353 20.23 -9.92 -1.47
C MET A 353 18.96 -9.51 -2.24
N GLY A 354 17.78 -9.65 -1.64
CA GLY A 354 16.53 -9.20 -2.24
C GLY A 354 16.47 -7.69 -2.42
N ALA A 355 16.97 -6.93 -1.43
CA ALA A 355 17.08 -5.47 -1.54
C ALA A 355 18.04 -5.06 -2.66
N LEU A 356 19.18 -5.73 -2.79
CA LEU A 356 20.16 -5.47 -3.86
C LEU A 356 19.59 -5.75 -5.25
N ILE A 357 18.97 -6.93 -5.44
CA ILE A 357 18.37 -7.31 -6.72
C ILE A 357 17.23 -6.35 -7.08
N GLY A 358 16.35 -6.05 -6.11
CA GLY A 358 15.28 -5.08 -6.30
C GLY A 358 15.79 -3.70 -6.69
N ALA A 359 16.83 -3.20 -6.04
CA ALA A 359 17.47 -1.92 -6.36
C ALA A 359 18.05 -1.88 -7.77
N CYS A 360 18.80 -2.92 -8.17
CA CYS A 360 19.33 -3.03 -9.52
C CYS A 360 18.20 -3.09 -10.56
N TYR A 361 17.13 -3.82 -10.28
CA TYR A 361 15.98 -3.94 -11.17
C TYR A 361 15.28 -2.58 -11.38
N VAL A 362 14.95 -1.86 -10.30
CA VAL A 362 14.24 -0.56 -10.40
C VAL A 362 15.14 0.58 -10.88
N SER A 363 16.46 0.42 -10.84
CA SER A 363 17.41 1.39 -11.43
C SER A 363 17.45 1.32 -12.96
N GLY A 364 16.72 0.36 -13.57
CA GLY A 364 16.73 0.14 -15.02
C GLY A 364 17.92 -0.68 -15.51
N MET A 365 18.67 -1.34 -14.62
CA MET A 365 19.73 -2.25 -15.04
C MET A 365 19.12 -3.45 -15.77
N PRO A 366 19.61 -3.80 -17.00
CA PRO A 366 19.12 -4.97 -17.70
C PRO A 366 19.25 -6.22 -16.82
N ARG A 367 18.16 -6.98 -16.69
CA ARG A 367 18.10 -8.16 -15.81
C ARG A 367 19.24 -9.14 -16.04
N GLU A 368 19.63 -9.36 -17.30
CA GLU A 368 20.75 -10.24 -17.69
C GLU A 368 22.11 -9.72 -17.22
N SER A 369 22.20 -8.45 -16.84
CA SER A 369 23.43 -7.84 -16.33
C SER A 369 23.51 -7.90 -14.82
N ILE A 370 22.38 -7.96 -14.10
CA ILE A 370 22.34 -7.87 -12.63
C ILE A 370 23.18 -8.98 -12.00
N HIS A 371 23.01 -10.25 -12.41
CA HIS A 371 23.78 -11.35 -11.83
C HIS A 371 25.28 -11.23 -12.09
N LYS A 372 25.68 -10.72 -13.28
CA LYS A 372 27.08 -10.51 -13.63
C LYS A 372 27.73 -9.46 -12.75
N GLU A 373 26.99 -8.37 -12.50
CA GLU A 373 27.44 -7.33 -11.58
C GLU A 373 27.60 -7.84 -10.15
N ILE A 374 26.62 -8.59 -9.63
CA ILE A 374 26.69 -9.20 -8.30
C ILE A 374 27.88 -10.18 -8.21
N LEU A 375 28.10 -11.00 -9.23
CA LEU A 375 29.27 -11.90 -9.30
C LEU A 375 30.60 -11.15 -9.36
N ARG A 376 30.65 -10.01 -10.04
CA ARG A 376 31.85 -9.14 -10.07
C ARG A 376 32.21 -8.66 -8.67
N TYR A 377 31.22 -8.25 -7.89
CA TYR A 377 31.41 -7.77 -6.54
C TYR A 377 31.77 -8.88 -5.57
N SER A 378 31.18 -10.06 -5.70
CA SER A 378 31.51 -11.21 -4.85
C SER A 378 32.97 -11.67 -5.02
N LYS A 379 33.57 -11.47 -6.21
CA LYS A 379 34.98 -11.77 -6.50
C LYS A 379 35.97 -10.77 -5.89
N GLY A 380 35.53 -9.56 -5.53
CA GLY A 380 36.39 -8.50 -4.98
C GLY A 380 36.98 -8.80 -3.60
N GLY A 381 36.61 -9.92 -3.02
CA GLY A 381 37.14 -10.48 -1.78
C GLY A 381 36.73 -9.71 -0.52
N MET A 382 36.28 -10.44 0.45
CA MET A 382 36.02 -9.93 1.80
C MET A 382 37.33 -9.76 2.53
N LYS A 383 37.69 -8.51 2.85
CA LYS A 383 38.94 -8.21 3.59
C LYS A 383 38.63 -8.24 5.08
N LEU A 384 39.37 -9.12 5.80
CA LEU A 384 39.38 -9.10 7.26
C LEU A 384 39.85 -7.74 7.78
N THR A 385 39.26 -7.29 8.85
CA THR A 385 39.64 -6.08 9.56
C THR A 385 39.99 -6.42 11.01
N PHE A 386 40.57 -5.46 11.76
CA PHE A 386 40.77 -5.64 13.19
C PHE A 386 39.40 -5.71 13.88
N PRO A 387 39.03 -6.79 14.59
CA PRO A 387 37.68 -7.12 14.98
C PRO A 387 37.14 -6.31 16.19
N LEU A 388 37.27 -4.99 16.15
CA LEU A 388 36.69 -4.12 17.19
C LEU A 388 35.20 -3.84 16.95
N VAL A 389 34.77 -3.76 15.68
CA VAL A 389 33.37 -3.45 15.30
C VAL A 389 32.79 -4.59 14.49
N ALA A 390 33.56 -5.19 13.59
CA ALA A 390 33.13 -6.27 12.72
C ALA A 390 34.34 -7.10 12.27
N LEU A 391 34.09 -8.31 11.76
CA LEU A 391 35.12 -9.21 11.26
C LEU A 391 35.64 -8.78 9.89
N MET A 392 34.82 -8.14 9.06
CA MET A 392 35.15 -7.75 7.68
C MET A 392 34.90 -6.28 7.44
N SER A 393 35.66 -5.70 6.50
CA SER A 393 35.45 -4.34 6.04
C SER A 393 34.40 -4.29 4.96
N ASN A 394 33.44 -3.36 5.05
CA ASN A 394 32.43 -3.10 4.02
C ASN A 394 32.90 -2.11 2.93
N LYS A 395 34.15 -1.65 2.97
CA LYS A 395 34.65 -0.61 2.06
C LYS A 395 34.54 -1.00 0.58
N ASN A 396 34.90 -2.26 0.26
CA ASN A 396 34.79 -2.77 -1.10
C ASN A 396 33.33 -2.88 -1.53
N LEU A 397 32.45 -3.36 -0.64
CA LEU A 397 31.01 -3.50 -0.89
C LEU A 397 30.35 -2.14 -1.12
N LYS A 398 30.69 -1.15 -0.27
CA LYS A 398 30.24 0.24 -0.44
C LYS A 398 30.66 0.79 -1.81
N GLY A 399 31.93 0.66 -2.18
CA GLY A 399 32.42 1.14 -3.48
C GLY A 399 31.73 0.45 -4.65
N ALA A 400 31.47 -0.84 -4.53
CA ALA A 400 30.76 -1.62 -5.55
C ALA A 400 29.30 -1.16 -5.72
N PHE A 401 28.58 -0.93 -4.63
CA PHE A 401 27.19 -0.43 -4.72
C PHE A 401 27.12 1.01 -5.24
N GLN A 402 28.08 1.86 -4.87
CA GLN A 402 28.20 3.21 -5.43
C GLN A 402 28.47 3.18 -6.94
N GLU A 403 29.31 2.25 -7.41
CA GLU A 403 29.57 2.08 -8.84
C GLU A 403 28.33 1.56 -9.60
N ALA A 404 27.62 0.58 -9.05
CA ALA A 404 26.47 -0.05 -9.70
C ALA A 404 25.22 0.84 -9.74
N LEU A 405 24.94 1.52 -8.63
CA LEU A 405 23.70 2.27 -8.42
C LEU A 405 23.89 3.78 -8.57
N GLY A 406 25.13 4.23 -8.70
CA GLY A 406 25.47 5.64 -8.90
C GLY A 406 24.99 6.54 -7.76
N ASN A 407 24.61 7.77 -8.14
CA ASN A 407 24.04 8.77 -7.24
C ASN A 407 22.51 8.81 -7.30
N LEU A 408 21.88 7.65 -7.55
CA LEU A 408 20.43 7.58 -7.64
C LEU A 408 19.81 7.60 -6.24
N ASP A 409 18.87 8.50 -6.02
CA ASP A 409 18.05 8.54 -4.81
C ASP A 409 16.77 7.73 -4.99
N ILE A 410 16.30 7.06 -3.94
CA ILE A 410 15.12 6.18 -3.99
C ILE A 410 13.88 6.95 -4.43
N GLN A 411 13.69 8.17 -3.96
CA GLN A 411 12.55 9.01 -4.31
C GLN A 411 12.56 9.53 -5.76
N ARG A 412 13.64 9.30 -6.52
CA ARG A 412 13.78 9.66 -7.96
C ARG A 412 13.64 8.48 -8.92
N ILE A 413 13.27 7.31 -8.42
CA ILE A 413 13.09 6.09 -9.21
C ILE A 413 11.65 6.01 -9.72
N TRP A 414 11.44 5.56 -10.97
CA TRP A 414 10.12 5.43 -11.60
C TRP A 414 9.21 4.43 -10.87
N THR A 415 9.71 3.25 -10.58
CA THR A 415 8.98 2.24 -9.82
C THR A 415 9.30 2.41 -8.33
N PRO A 416 8.33 2.65 -7.46
CA PRO A 416 8.55 2.76 -6.02
C PRO A 416 9.34 1.57 -5.46
N TYR A 417 10.29 1.87 -4.58
CA TYR A 417 11.19 0.88 -3.99
C TYR A 417 11.42 1.18 -2.51
N PHE A 418 11.68 0.12 -1.73
CA PHE A 418 12.24 0.25 -0.40
C PHE A 418 13.23 -0.89 -0.08
N ALA A 419 14.19 -0.60 0.80
CA ALA A 419 15.03 -1.61 1.44
C ALA A 419 14.68 -1.70 2.93
N ALA A 420 14.63 -2.92 3.48
CA ALA A 420 14.45 -3.12 4.92
C ALA A 420 15.80 -3.35 5.61
N ALA A 421 15.96 -2.80 6.78
CA ALA A 421 17.12 -2.99 7.63
C ALA A 421 16.70 -3.13 9.11
N CYS A 422 17.51 -3.80 9.91
CA CYS A 422 17.32 -3.83 11.36
C CYS A 422 18.01 -2.62 11.98
N ASN A 423 17.28 -1.82 12.72
CA ASN A 423 17.78 -0.69 13.47
C ASN A 423 18.21 -1.15 14.88
N LEU A 424 19.51 -1.21 15.12
CA LEU A 424 20.06 -1.58 16.44
C LEU A 424 19.80 -0.53 17.53
N THR A 425 19.51 0.72 17.15
CA THR A 425 19.27 1.80 18.09
C THR A 425 17.89 1.69 18.73
N THR A 426 16.87 1.27 17.95
CA THR A 426 15.46 1.16 18.40
C THR A 426 14.96 -0.28 18.51
N ALA A 427 15.73 -1.26 18.04
CA ALA A 427 15.36 -2.68 17.94
C ALA A 427 14.12 -2.94 17.08
N GLU A 428 13.95 -2.17 15.99
CA GLU A 428 12.82 -2.25 15.07
C GLU A 428 13.30 -2.42 13.63
N THR A 429 12.40 -2.90 12.75
CA THR A 429 12.63 -2.87 11.31
C THR A 429 12.50 -1.44 10.81
N LEU A 430 13.56 -0.90 10.22
CA LEU A 430 13.55 0.39 9.53
C LEU A 430 13.41 0.16 8.03
N VAL A 431 12.46 0.88 7.43
CA VAL A 431 12.23 0.85 5.98
C VAL A 431 12.81 2.11 5.36
N LEU A 432 13.80 1.91 4.48
CA LEU A 432 14.51 2.96 3.77
C LEU A 432 13.87 3.15 2.40
N GLU A 433 13.13 4.24 2.23
CA GLU A 433 12.39 4.60 1.01
C GLU A 433 12.75 5.99 0.45
N GLU A 434 13.71 6.64 1.11
CA GLU A 434 14.30 7.91 0.70
C GLU A 434 15.81 7.89 0.88
N GLY A 435 16.49 8.82 0.23
CA GLY A 435 17.96 8.95 0.28
C GLY A 435 18.70 8.09 -0.74
N PRO A 436 20.03 8.04 -0.66
CA PRO A 436 20.86 7.35 -1.64
C PRO A 436 20.59 5.86 -1.69
N LEU A 437 20.22 5.36 -2.88
CA LEU A 437 19.86 3.95 -3.11
C LEU A 437 20.95 2.98 -2.67
N TRP A 438 22.23 3.30 -3.00
CA TRP A 438 23.37 2.47 -2.58
C TRP A 438 23.51 2.36 -1.07
N GLN A 439 23.16 3.41 -0.32
CA GLN A 439 23.28 3.42 1.15
C GLN A 439 22.20 2.54 1.79
N ALA A 440 20.97 2.63 1.29
CA ALA A 440 19.87 1.77 1.74
C ALA A 440 20.19 0.28 1.48
N VAL A 441 20.70 -0.03 0.28
CA VAL A 441 21.15 -1.39 -0.07
C VAL A 441 22.30 -1.84 0.84
N LEU A 442 23.29 -0.97 1.11
CA LEU A 442 24.41 -1.31 1.99
C LEU A 442 23.94 -1.61 3.42
N ALA A 443 23.01 -0.82 3.95
CA ALA A 443 22.45 -1.04 5.29
C ALA A 443 21.76 -2.41 5.37
N SER A 444 20.91 -2.71 4.37
CA SER A 444 20.20 -3.98 4.25
C SER A 444 21.11 -5.19 4.00
N ASN A 445 22.33 -4.98 3.49
CA ASN A 445 23.32 -6.03 3.20
C ASN A 445 24.53 -6.03 4.16
N SER A 446 24.34 -5.59 5.39
CA SER A 446 25.39 -5.55 6.42
C SER A 446 25.05 -6.49 7.58
N PRO A 447 25.24 -7.83 7.45
CA PRO A 447 25.01 -8.77 8.55
C PRO A 447 25.80 -8.41 9.80
N ALA A 448 25.09 -8.36 10.95
CA ALA A 448 25.64 -7.94 12.22
C ALA A 448 26.84 -8.79 12.65
N GLY A 449 27.91 -8.14 13.10
CA GLY A 449 29.17 -8.77 13.49
C GLY A 449 30.05 -9.17 12.30
N LEU A 450 29.49 -9.42 11.12
CA LEU A 450 30.25 -9.73 9.91
C LEU A 450 30.74 -8.45 9.24
N PHE A 451 29.85 -7.49 8.99
CA PHE A 451 30.17 -6.16 8.49
C PHE A 451 29.85 -5.07 9.52
N PRO A 452 30.53 -3.90 9.44
CA PRO A 452 30.20 -2.77 10.29
C PRO A 452 28.75 -2.30 10.05
N PRO A 453 28.01 -1.91 11.10
CA PRO A 453 26.72 -1.24 10.95
C PRO A 453 26.83 0.01 10.07
N VAL A 454 25.81 0.29 9.28
CA VAL A 454 25.71 1.52 8.48
C VAL A 454 25.02 2.59 9.30
N VAL A 455 25.60 3.79 9.34
CA VAL A 455 25.01 4.92 10.06
C VAL A 455 24.16 5.72 9.07
N VAL A 456 22.86 5.85 9.38
CA VAL A 456 21.91 6.70 8.66
C VAL A 456 21.16 7.53 9.70
N ASP A 457 21.23 8.85 9.58
CA ASP A 457 20.57 9.81 10.49
C ASP A 457 20.81 9.53 11.99
N GLY A 458 22.06 9.14 12.33
CA GLY A 458 22.46 8.83 13.71
C GLY A 458 22.01 7.47 14.22
N GLN A 459 21.37 6.65 13.39
CA GLN A 459 20.91 5.31 13.71
C GLN A 459 21.88 4.25 13.19
N LEU A 460 22.04 3.15 13.92
CA LEU A 460 22.91 2.03 13.55
C LEU A 460 22.08 0.95 12.87
N LEU A 461 22.33 0.75 11.57
CA LEU A 461 21.57 -0.19 10.74
C LEU A 461 22.40 -1.40 10.36
N VAL A 462 21.79 -2.56 10.41
CA VAL A 462 22.34 -3.85 9.98
C VAL A 462 21.32 -4.60 9.12
N ASP A 463 21.71 -5.74 8.56
CA ASP A 463 20.84 -6.59 7.74
C ASP A 463 19.51 -6.89 8.44
N GLY A 464 18.40 -6.72 7.73
CA GLY A 464 17.06 -6.86 8.27
C GLY A 464 16.65 -8.30 8.59
N ALA A 465 17.40 -9.32 8.12
CA ALA A 465 17.10 -10.73 8.37
C ALA A 465 17.02 -11.08 9.87
N ILE A 466 17.62 -10.28 10.73
CA ILE A 466 17.56 -10.46 12.19
C ILE A 466 16.13 -10.37 12.71
N LEU A 467 15.32 -9.46 12.18
CA LEU A 467 13.93 -9.25 12.61
C LEU A 467 12.94 -9.84 11.62
N GLU A 468 13.04 -9.50 10.35
CA GLU A 468 12.09 -9.92 9.31
C GLU A 468 12.83 -10.14 7.99
N ASN A 469 13.02 -11.42 7.60
CA ASN A 469 13.76 -11.73 6.37
C ASN A 469 12.99 -11.34 5.10
N VAL A 470 11.66 -11.42 5.11
CA VAL A 470 10.77 -11.02 4.01
C VAL A 470 9.82 -9.95 4.53
N PRO A 471 10.07 -8.64 4.28
CA PRO A 471 9.35 -7.53 4.94
C PRO A 471 7.93 -7.31 4.36
N VAL A 472 7.04 -8.29 4.56
CA VAL A 472 5.66 -8.29 4.05
C VAL A 472 4.82 -7.20 4.71
N GLN A 473 4.99 -6.96 6.01
CA GLN A 473 4.22 -5.93 6.71
C GLN A 473 4.58 -4.52 6.20
N ALA A 474 5.85 -4.27 5.92
CA ALA A 474 6.31 -3.02 5.32
C ALA A 474 5.70 -2.79 3.93
N MET A 475 5.61 -3.84 3.11
CA MET A 475 4.93 -3.79 1.81
C MET A 475 3.44 -3.51 1.97
N ARG A 476 2.76 -4.21 2.86
CA ARG A 476 1.32 -4.06 3.10
C ARG A 476 0.95 -2.63 3.50
N GLN A 477 1.75 -2.00 4.35
CA GLN A 477 1.56 -0.61 4.76
C GLN A 477 1.71 0.37 3.59
N ARG A 478 2.56 0.05 2.61
CA ARG A 478 2.86 0.91 1.45
C ARG A 478 1.96 0.68 0.25
N LEU A 479 1.37 -0.49 0.13
CA LEU A 479 0.39 -0.76 -0.93
C LEU A 479 -0.95 -0.10 -0.66
N SER A 480 -1.36 -0.02 0.60
CA SER A 480 -2.70 0.45 0.94
C SER A 480 -2.69 1.54 1.99
N THR A 481 -3.53 2.56 1.80
CA THR A 481 -3.92 3.47 2.88
C THR A 481 -4.91 2.76 3.82
N PRO A 482 -5.17 3.28 5.04
CA PRO A 482 -6.21 2.75 5.91
C PRO A 482 -7.59 2.69 5.26
N LEU A 483 -7.90 3.58 4.31
CA LEU A 483 -9.15 3.60 3.56
C LEU A 483 -9.21 2.52 2.48
N GLU A 484 -8.10 2.26 1.80
CA GLU A 484 -8.01 1.22 0.76
C GLU A 484 -8.16 -0.19 1.31
N ARG A 485 -7.83 -0.44 2.59
CA ARG A 485 -8.07 -1.73 3.25
C ARG A 485 -9.51 -2.20 3.19
N ARG A 486 -10.44 -1.34 2.80
CA ARG A 486 -11.86 -1.65 2.62
C ARG A 486 -12.26 -1.93 1.20
N ARG A 487 -11.51 -1.35 0.23
CA ARG A 487 -11.78 -1.50 -1.23
C ARG A 487 -10.91 -2.55 -1.88
N GLY A 488 -9.90 -3.03 -1.21
CA GLY A 488 -8.85 -3.92 -1.67
C GLY A 488 -7.52 -3.45 -1.12
N ASN A 489 -6.65 -4.38 -0.75
CA ASN A 489 -5.35 -4.07 -0.13
C ASN A 489 -4.20 -4.12 -1.12
N GLY A 490 -4.48 -4.19 -2.42
CA GLY A 490 -3.50 -4.66 -3.37
C GLY A 490 -3.08 -6.11 -3.10
N ALA A 491 -2.23 -6.66 -3.93
CA ALA A 491 -1.68 -8.00 -3.76
C ALA A 491 -0.22 -7.93 -3.32
N VAL A 492 0.13 -8.65 -2.26
CA VAL A 492 1.52 -8.82 -1.82
C VAL A 492 2.01 -10.19 -2.25
N ILE A 493 2.98 -10.21 -3.17
CA ILE A 493 3.69 -11.40 -3.59
C ILE A 493 5.04 -11.42 -2.86
N ALA A 494 5.19 -12.35 -1.94
CA ALA A 494 6.40 -12.52 -1.16
C ALA A 494 7.25 -13.68 -1.71
N ILE A 495 8.54 -13.45 -1.92
CA ILE A 495 9.48 -14.45 -2.44
C ILE A 495 10.51 -14.72 -1.35
N ASP A 496 10.39 -15.86 -0.72
CA ASP A 496 11.30 -16.34 0.31
C ASP A 496 12.28 -17.35 -0.29
N VAL A 497 13.53 -16.98 -0.34
CA VAL A 497 14.63 -17.81 -0.86
C VAL A 497 15.46 -18.41 0.27
N ASP A 498 15.07 -18.17 1.52
CA ASP A 498 15.74 -18.72 2.67
C ASP A 498 15.32 -20.17 2.89
N VAL A 499 16.29 -21.01 3.20
CA VAL A 499 16.08 -22.43 3.48
C VAL A 499 16.49 -22.68 4.91
N LYS A 500 15.71 -23.49 5.60
CA LYS A 500 16.02 -23.91 6.96
C LYS A 500 17.22 -24.86 6.93
N ASP A 501 18.41 -24.28 7.01
CA ASP A 501 19.65 -25.05 7.11
C ASP A 501 19.79 -25.61 8.54
N ALA A 502 19.79 -26.93 8.67
CA ALA A 502 20.11 -27.57 9.92
C ALA A 502 21.62 -27.83 9.97
N PHE A 503 22.31 -27.31 10.99
CA PHE A 503 23.64 -27.78 11.28
C PHE A 503 23.58 -29.22 11.82
N GLU A 504 24.04 -30.17 11.03
CA GLU A 504 24.23 -31.53 11.51
C GLU A 504 25.59 -31.60 12.21
N VAL A 505 25.58 -31.52 13.52
CA VAL A 505 26.79 -31.76 14.34
C VAL A 505 26.80 -33.22 14.77
N ASN A 506 27.95 -33.89 14.59
CA ASN A 506 28.11 -35.26 15.04
C ASN A 506 27.83 -35.33 16.56
N LYS A 507 27.01 -36.27 16.98
CA LYS A 507 26.58 -36.47 18.38
C LYS A 507 27.76 -36.67 19.35
N ASN A 508 28.93 -37.05 18.85
CA ASN A 508 30.13 -37.23 19.63
C ASN A 508 30.95 -35.97 19.86
N VAL A 509 30.55 -34.84 19.21
CA VAL A 509 31.22 -33.55 19.41
C VAL A 509 30.64 -32.88 20.65
N THR A 510 31.40 -32.84 21.71
CA THR A 510 31.01 -32.22 23.00
C THR A 510 31.58 -30.80 23.19
N ASP A 511 32.53 -30.38 22.35
CA ASP A 511 33.13 -29.05 22.43
C ASP A 511 33.54 -28.51 21.05
N LEU A 512 33.16 -27.26 20.77
CA LEU A 512 33.50 -26.52 19.55
C LEU A 512 34.68 -25.58 19.80
N SER A 513 35.90 -26.15 19.92
CA SER A 513 37.09 -25.34 20.03
C SER A 513 37.72 -25.08 18.65
N SER A 514 38.44 -23.94 18.52
CA SER A 514 39.20 -23.62 17.30
C SER A 514 40.24 -24.69 16.95
N TRP A 515 40.77 -25.38 17.98
CA TRP A 515 41.68 -26.49 17.83
C TRP A 515 40.99 -27.74 17.23
N ASN A 516 39.79 -28.07 17.66
CA ASN A 516 39.01 -29.16 17.12
C ASN A 516 38.64 -28.93 15.66
N LYS A 517 38.31 -27.68 15.29
CA LYS A 517 38.06 -27.32 13.88
C LYS A 517 39.33 -27.42 13.03
N LEU A 518 40.48 -27.01 13.55
CA LEU A 518 41.77 -27.13 12.85
C LEU A 518 42.15 -28.61 12.66
N LYS A 519 41.95 -29.44 13.69
CA LYS A 519 42.24 -30.86 13.68
C LYS A 519 41.35 -31.60 12.70
N SER A 520 40.03 -31.31 12.66
CA SER A 520 39.08 -31.94 11.70
C SER A 520 39.42 -31.59 10.24
N HIS A 521 40.00 -30.40 10.00
CA HIS A 521 40.45 -30.00 8.67
C HIS A 521 41.69 -30.81 8.21
N PHE A 522 42.59 -31.12 9.12
CA PHE A 522 43.79 -31.92 8.83
C PHE A 522 43.51 -33.45 8.75
N GLU A 523 42.53 -33.94 9.52
CA GLU A 523 42.20 -35.37 9.58
C GLU A 523 41.20 -35.82 8.51
N LYS A 524 40.76 -34.94 7.57
CA LYS A 524 39.69 -35.20 6.59
C LYS A 524 38.45 -35.86 7.22
N ALA A 525 38.23 -35.64 8.51
CA ALA A 525 37.01 -36.07 9.18
C ALA A 525 35.83 -35.27 8.61
N HIS A 526 34.75 -35.95 8.24
CA HIS A 526 33.51 -35.35 7.72
C HIS A 526 32.71 -34.58 8.81
N ASP A 527 33.35 -34.08 9.85
CA ASP A 527 32.74 -33.24 10.87
C ASP A 527 32.66 -31.80 10.32
N ASN A 528 31.53 -31.51 9.65
CA ASN A 528 31.21 -30.13 9.19
C ASN A 528 30.93 -29.22 10.38
N LEU A 529 31.99 -28.89 11.16
CA LEU A 529 31.85 -27.93 12.26
C LEU A 529 31.64 -26.51 11.70
N PRO A 530 30.58 -25.78 12.14
CA PRO A 530 30.30 -24.43 11.65
C PRO A 530 31.44 -23.47 12.01
N GLY A 531 31.77 -22.55 11.10
CA GLY A 531 32.69 -21.44 11.37
C GLY A 531 31.98 -20.28 12.06
N ILE A 532 32.76 -19.29 12.52
CA ILE A 532 32.21 -18.10 13.15
C ILE A 532 31.25 -17.35 12.21
N VAL A 533 31.56 -17.32 10.91
CA VAL A 533 30.72 -16.69 9.90
C VAL A 533 29.38 -17.45 9.77
N ASP A 534 29.43 -18.79 9.70
CA ASP A 534 28.24 -19.62 9.61
C ASP A 534 27.35 -19.45 10.84
N ILE A 535 27.93 -19.40 12.04
CA ILE A 535 27.21 -19.18 13.30
C ILE A 535 26.57 -17.78 13.31
N LEU A 536 27.30 -16.72 12.93
CA LEU A 536 26.76 -15.36 12.90
C LEU A 536 25.60 -15.22 11.89
N MET A 537 25.76 -15.80 10.70
CA MET A 537 24.71 -15.83 9.69
C MET A 537 23.48 -16.58 10.18
N GLN A 538 23.67 -17.75 10.78
CA GLN A 538 22.54 -18.53 11.33
C GLN A 538 21.80 -17.79 12.44
N VAL A 539 22.53 -17.15 13.36
CA VAL A 539 21.91 -16.34 14.43
C VAL A 539 21.10 -15.18 13.84
N ALA A 540 21.62 -14.52 12.80
CA ALA A 540 20.90 -13.46 12.10
C ALA A 540 19.58 -13.96 11.45
N HIS A 541 19.54 -15.23 10.99
CA HIS A 541 18.36 -15.81 10.33
C HIS A 541 17.32 -16.37 11.31
N ILE A 542 17.66 -16.66 12.55
CA ILE A 542 16.74 -17.26 13.55
C ILE A 542 15.50 -16.39 13.77
N GLY A 543 15.67 -15.07 13.86
CA GLY A 543 14.55 -14.12 14.05
C GLY A 543 13.58 -14.17 12.87
N GLY A 544 14.07 -14.10 11.65
CA GLY A 544 13.26 -14.21 10.43
C GLY A 544 12.51 -15.55 10.33
N LEU A 545 13.19 -16.66 10.67
CA LEU A 545 12.57 -17.98 10.68
C LEU A 545 11.45 -18.12 11.73
N ALA A 546 11.60 -17.48 12.89
CA ALA A 546 10.58 -17.48 13.94
C ALA A 546 9.30 -16.75 13.49
N GLN A 547 9.43 -15.68 12.68
CA GLN A 547 8.31 -14.90 12.16
C GLN A 547 7.72 -15.44 10.85
N ARG A 548 8.35 -16.42 10.20
CA ARG A 548 8.00 -16.93 8.87
C ARG A 548 6.53 -17.30 8.71
N GLN A 549 5.92 -17.95 9.71
CA GLN A 549 4.50 -18.31 9.67
C GLN A 549 3.60 -17.07 9.63
N GLN A 550 3.90 -16.07 10.42
CA GLN A 550 3.16 -14.81 10.43
C GLN A 550 3.32 -14.07 9.09
N THR A 551 4.52 -14.05 8.53
CA THR A 551 4.84 -13.48 7.21
C THR A 551 4.05 -14.17 6.10
N LYS A 552 3.96 -15.52 6.12
CA LYS A 552 3.15 -16.29 5.16
C LYS A 552 1.67 -15.91 5.21
N HIS A 553 1.11 -15.76 6.40
CA HIS A 553 -0.30 -15.36 6.55
C HIS A 553 -0.58 -13.92 6.14
N ALA A 554 0.42 -13.06 6.16
CA ALA A 554 0.29 -11.66 5.79
C ALA A 554 0.44 -11.40 4.28
N ALA A 555 1.04 -12.33 3.53
CA ALA A 555 1.16 -12.29 2.07
C ALA A 555 -0.07 -12.91 1.42
N ASP A 556 -0.46 -12.39 0.24
CA ASP A 556 -1.52 -13.02 -0.57
C ASP A 556 -0.97 -14.21 -1.35
N ILE A 557 0.27 -14.09 -1.81
CA ILE A 557 1.00 -15.15 -2.51
C ILE A 557 2.39 -15.26 -1.88
N TYR A 558 2.76 -16.46 -1.49
CA TYR A 558 4.06 -16.73 -0.86
C TYR A 558 4.83 -17.80 -1.64
N PHE A 559 5.97 -17.40 -2.20
CA PHE A 559 6.85 -18.24 -3.00
C PHE A 559 7.99 -18.78 -2.17
N GLU A 560 8.20 -20.09 -2.28
CA GLU A 560 9.33 -20.83 -1.68
C GLU A 560 9.98 -21.70 -2.75
N PRO A 561 10.81 -21.13 -3.64
CA PRO A 561 11.53 -21.94 -4.62
C PRO A 561 12.35 -23.05 -3.94
N PRO A 562 12.48 -24.25 -4.55
CA PRO A 562 13.15 -25.41 -3.94
C PRO A 562 14.68 -25.25 -3.99
N LEU A 563 15.25 -24.45 -3.10
CA LEU A 563 16.66 -24.06 -3.07
C LEU A 563 17.51 -24.82 -2.03
N SER A 564 17.01 -25.90 -1.45
CA SER A 564 17.71 -26.68 -0.42
C SER A 564 19.06 -27.26 -0.86
N ASN A 565 19.27 -27.47 -2.17
CA ASN A 565 20.52 -27.99 -2.73
C ASN A 565 21.60 -26.90 -2.94
N PHE A 566 21.31 -25.65 -2.61
CA PHE A 566 22.22 -24.52 -2.79
C PHE A 566 22.57 -23.91 -1.45
N SER A 567 23.87 -23.64 -1.24
CA SER A 567 24.35 -22.86 -0.10
C SER A 567 24.15 -21.36 -0.32
N ILE A 568 24.05 -20.60 0.76
CA ILE A 568 24.06 -19.12 0.73
C ILE A 568 25.34 -18.56 0.11
N MET A 569 26.40 -19.35 -0.05
CA MET A 569 27.68 -18.98 -0.64
C MET A 569 27.88 -19.49 -2.08
N ASP A 570 26.91 -20.15 -2.68
CA ASP A 570 27.01 -20.77 -4.01
C ASP A 570 26.89 -19.76 -5.17
N TYR A 571 27.59 -18.62 -5.06
CA TYR A 571 27.57 -17.57 -6.10
C TYR A 571 27.96 -18.07 -7.49
N LYS A 572 28.75 -19.13 -7.61
CA LYS A 572 29.16 -19.72 -8.88
C LYS A 572 28.01 -20.44 -9.61
N LYS A 573 26.96 -20.81 -8.88
CA LYS A 573 25.77 -21.50 -9.41
C LYS A 573 24.61 -20.53 -9.72
N ALA A 574 24.93 -19.24 -9.93
CA ALA A 574 23.92 -18.21 -10.13
C ALA A 574 22.92 -18.55 -11.23
N GLU A 575 23.39 -19.05 -12.38
CA GLU A 575 22.51 -19.39 -13.50
C GLU A 575 21.56 -20.55 -13.19
N GLU A 576 22.05 -21.59 -12.48
CA GLU A 576 21.22 -22.70 -12.03
C GLU A 576 20.13 -22.22 -11.04
N ILE A 577 20.49 -21.35 -10.10
CA ILE A 577 19.58 -20.78 -9.10
C ILE A 577 18.53 -19.90 -9.77
N ILE A 578 18.91 -19.09 -10.78
CA ILE A 578 17.97 -18.28 -11.58
C ILE A 578 16.95 -19.16 -12.27
N GLU A 579 17.39 -20.27 -12.87
CA GLU A 579 16.48 -21.16 -13.61
C GLU A 579 15.50 -21.87 -12.67
N VAL A 580 15.95 -22.33 -11.49
CA VAL A 580 15.04 -22.88 -10.46
C VAL A 580 13.97 -21.86 -10.05
N GLY A 581 14.36 -20.59 -9.86
CA GLY A 581 13.40 -19.52 -9.54
C GLY A 581 12.39 -19.28 -10.68
N TYR A 582 12.85 -19.31 -11.92
CA TYR A 582 12.01 -19.15 -13.10
C TYR A 582 11.01 -20.29 -13.28
N GLU A 583 11.48 -21.53 -13.27
CA GLU A 583 10.62 -22.71 -13.42
C GLU A 583 9.55 -22.78 -12.33
N TYR A 584 9.93 -22.49 -11.09
CA TYR A 584 9.00 -22.45 -9.96
C TYR A 584 7.93 -21.37 -10.17
N ALA A 585 8.31 -20.16 -10.56
CA ALA A 585 7.37 -19.08 -10.79
C ALA A 585 6.42 -19.38 -11.95
N MET A 586 6.92 -19.94 -13.07
CA MET A 586 6.09 -20.32 -14.21
C MET A 586 5.02 -21.35 -13.86
N GLN A 587 5.32 -22.29 -12.95
CA GLN A 587 4.32 -23.24 -12.44
C GLN A 587 3.19 -22.55 -11.65
N GLN A 588 3.47 -21.42 -11.03
CA GLN A 588 2.51 -20.65 -10.21
C GLN A 588 1.79 -19.52 -10.96
N ILE A 589 2.14 -19.26 -12.21
CA ILE A 589 1.64 -18.09 -12.98
C ILE A 589 0.11 -18.00 -13.03
N ASN A 590 -0.58 -19.15 -13.21
CA ASN A 590 -2.04 -19.15 -13.28
C ASN A 590 -2.69 -18.81 -11.93
N VAL A 591 -2.07 -19.26 -10.83
CA VAL A 591 -2.53 -18.93 -9.46
C VAL A 591 -2.37 -17.43 -9.22
N ILE A 592 -1.23 -16.86 -9.62
CA ILE A 592 -0.99 -15.41 -9.50
C ILE A 592 -2.07 -14.65 -10.27
N LYS A 593 -2.26 -14.97 -11.56
CA LYS A 593 -3.23 -14.27 -12.41
C LYS A 593 -4.65 -14.33 -11.84
N SER A 594 -5.06 -15.47 -11.29
CA SER A 594 -6.38 -15.58 -10.65
C SER A 594 -6.51 -14.81 -9.33
N SER A 595 -5.40 -14.58 -8.63
CA SER A 595 -5.41 -13.86 -7.34
C SER A 595 -5.33 -12.34 -7.49
N ILE A 596 -4.85 -11.83 -8.65
CA ILE A 596 -4.67 -10.39 -8.90
C ILE A 596 -5.76 -9.78 -9.80
N GLN A 597 -6.63 -10.60 -10.38
CA GLN A 597 -7.84 -10.17 -11.11
C GLN A 597 -8.94 -9.75 -10.14
#